data_9191b9e54232c6d17d8f91a41fc229e4
#
_entry.id   9191b9e54232c6d17d8f91a41fc229e4
#
_cell.length_a   1.000
_cell.length_b   1.000
_cell.length_c   1.000
_cell.angle_alpha   90.00
_cell.angle_beta   90.00
_cell.angle_gamma   90.00
#
_symmetry.space_group_name_H-M   'P 1'
#
loop_
_entity.id
_entity.type
_entity.pdbx_description
1 polymer ?
#
loop_
_entity_poly.entity_id
_entity_poly.type
_entity_poly.pdbx_seq_one_letter_code
_entity_poly.pdbx_strand_id
1 'polypeptide(L)'
;MTRTATLDPAADLLAAAKGDKFRCVLADPLWQFVNRTGKMAPEHRRLNRYGTMDVAAICALPVASISAPTSHLYLWVPNALLPEGLRVMQAWGFSYKSNIVWHKLRKDGGSDGRGVGFYFRNVTELVLFGVRGRNARTSQPGRTQVNYLGTRKREHSRKPDELYGIIEACSPGPRFELFARGARPGWTVWGDQAAGDYEPTWRTYGHNSAAERKRNPTPPSPPAHFLALREGLGEG
;
A
#
# COMPACT_ATOMS: atom_id res chain seq x y z
N MET A 1 10.31 30.15 25.30
CA MET A 1 10.38 29.47 23.98
C MET A 1 10.66 28.00 24.25
N THR A 2 9.61 27.20 24.34
CA THR A 2 9.70 25.75 24.55
C THR A 2 10.05 25.11 23.20
N ARG A 3 11.30 24.62 23.07
CA ARG A 3 11.68 23.73 21.95
C ARG A 3 10.80 22.50 22.05
N THR A 4 9.86 22.36 21.14
CA THR A 4 9.17 21.09 20.93
C THR A 4 10.25 20.06 20.62
N ALA A 5 10.44 19.09 21.53
CA ALA A 5 11.36 17.98 21.29
C ALA A 5 10.86 17.27 20.02
N THR A 6 11.65 17.26 18.96
CA THR A 6 11.41 16.42 17.80
C THR A 6 11.47 14.99 18.28
N LEU A 7 10.31 14.33 18.35
CA LEU A 7 10.24 12.91 18.70
C LEU A 7 11.07 12.15 17.67
N ASP A 8 11.97 11.30 18.13
CA ASP A 8 12.69 10.36 17.27
C ASP A 8 11.69 9.36 16.70
N PRO A 9 11.47 9.32 15.37
CA PRO A 9 10.49 8.43 14.77
C PRO A 9 10.72 6.95 15.10
N ALA A 10 11.97 6.54 15.32
CA ALA A 10 12.30 5.16 15.67
C ALA A 10 11.84 4.83 17.09
N ALA A 11 12.10 5.73 18.05
CA ALA A 11 11.66 5.56 19.44
C ALA A 11 10.12 5.59 19.53
N ASP A 12 9.48 6.49 18.79
CA ASP A 12 8.01 6.63 18.75
C ASP A 12 7.34 5.38 18.16
N LEU A 13 7.88 4.83 17.08
CA LEU A 13 7.41 3.56 16.50
C LEU A 13 7.49 2.40 17.50
N LEU A 14 8.62 2.28 18.22
CA LEU A 14 8.79 1.23 19.22
C LEU A 14 7.83 1.41 20.41
N ALA A 15 7.58 2.65 20.83
CA ALA A 15 6.60 2.96 21.87
C ALA A 15 5.18 2.58 21.44
N ALA A 16 4.80 2.87 20.18
CA ALA A 16 3.51 2.49 19.63
C ALA A 16 3.30 0.97 19.56
N ALA A 17 4.38 0.22 19.32
CA ALA A 17 4.34 -1.25 19.30
C ALA A 17 4.21 -1.88 20.71
N LYS A 18 4.48 -1.15 21.81
CA LYS A 18 4.34 -1.58 23.21
C LYS A 18 5.05 -2.91 23.54
N GLY A 19 6.09 -3.26 22.82
CA GLY A 19 6.82 -4.52 22.96
C GLY A 19 6.24 -5.71 22.21
N ASP A 20 5.07 -5.57 21.61
CA ASP A 20 4.43 -6.61 20.81
C ASP A 20 5.21 -6.92 19.53
N LYS A 21 4.98 -8.14 18.99
CA LYS A 21 5.54 -8.61 17.71
C LYS A 21 4.42 -8.91 16.73
N PHE A 22 4.49 -8.27 15.59
CA PHE A 22 3.43 -8.33 14.58
C PHE A 22 3.78 -9.33 13.47
N ARG A 23 2.80 -10.15 13.10
CA ARG A 23 2.94 -11.15 12.03
C ARG A 23 2.57 -10.59 10.65
N CYS A 24 1.97 -9.42 10.62
CA CYS A 24 1.63 -8.71 9.40
C CYS A 24 1.87 -7.21 9.58
N VAL A 25 2.62 -6.64 8.66
CA VAL A 25 2.94 -5.21 8.62
C VAL A 25 2.45 -4.64 7.29
N LEU A 26 1.68 -3.55 7.35
CA LEU A 26 1.33 -2.71 6.20
C LEU A 26 2.04 -1.37 6.34
N ALA A 27 2.60 -0.83 5.28
CA ALA A 27 3.24 0.47 5.30
C ALA A 27 2.95 1.26 4.01
N ASP A 28 2.64 2.55 4.17
CA ASP A 28 2.49 3.54 3.09
C ASP A 28 3.40 4.74 3.36
N PRO A 29 4.74 4.59 3.19
CA PRO A 29 5.67 5.65 3.51
C PRO A 29 5.39 6.94 2.74
N LEU A 30 5.68 8.07 3.37
CA LEU A 30 5.58 9.39 2.76
C LEU A 30 6.81 9.64 1.85
N TRP A 31 6.85 8.93 0.73
CA TRP A 31 7.97 8.92 -0.20
C TRP A 31 8.36 10.32 -0.67
N GLN A 32 9.63 10.65 -0.52
CA GLN A 32 10.19 11.85 -1.13
C GLN A 32 10.60 11.57 -2.58
N PHE A 33 10.02 12.33 -3.51
CA PHE A 33 10.42 12.29 -4.91
C PHE A 33 11.55 13.31 -5.15
N VAL A 34 12.74 12.82 -5.47
CA VAL A 34 13.86 13.67 -5.87
C VAL A 34 13.80 13.89 -7.37
N ASN A 35 13.44 15.09 -7.80
CA ASN A 35 13.36 15.45 -9.20
C ASN A 35 14.66 16.13 -9.65
N ARG A 36 15.47 15.48 -10.49
CA ARG A 36 16.75 16.00 -10.98
C ARG A 36 16.63 17.23 -11.89
N THR A 37 15.44 17.53 -12.41
CA THR A 37 15.21 18.62 -13.39
C THR A 37 14.71 19.91 -12.76
N GLY A 38 14.54 20.00 -11.45
CA GLY A 38 14.08 21.21 -10.75
C GLY A 38 12.65 21.65 -11.07
N LYS A 39 11.99 21.06 -12.06
CA LYS A 39 10.57 21.29 -12.36
C LYS A 39 9.71 20.39 -11.48
N MET A 40 9.24 20.93 -10.37
CA MET A 40 8.24 20.22 -9.57
C MET A 40 6.92 20.11 -10.35
N ALA A 41 6.47 18.89 -10.60
CA ALA A 41 5.11 18.69 -11.08
C ALA A 41 4.12 19.31 -10.06
N PRO A 42 2.96 19.85 -10.51
CA PRO A 42 1.98 20.49 -9.62
C PRO A 42 1.56 19.64 -8.42
N GLU A 43 1.66 18.31 -8.55
CA GLU A 43 1.38 17.33 -7.51
C GLU A 43 2.43 17.34 -6.39
N HIS A 44 3.70 17.63 -6.69
CA HIS A 44 4.77 17.76 -5.71
C HIS A 44 4.64 19.01 -4.84
N ARG A 45 4.01 20.09 -5.33
CA ARG A 45 3.65 21.25 -4.49
C ARG A 45 2.63 20.93 -3.41
N ARG A 46 1.84 19.87 -3.59
CA ARG A 46 0.86 19.39 -2.60
C ARG A 46 1.49 18.50 -1.53
N LEU A 47 2.66 17.89 -1.79
CA LEU A 47 3.43 17.11 -0.82
C LEU A 47 4.04 17.99 0.29
N ASN A 48 4.14 19.30 0.08
CA ASN A 48 4.55 20.23 1.14
C ASN A 48 3.56 20.34 2.32
N ARG A 49 2.42 19.66 2.26
CA ARG A 49 1.46 19.58 3.38
C ARG A 49 1.78 18.48 4.39
N TYR A 50 2.62 17.51 4.02
CA TYR A 50 3.00 16.39 4.87
C TYR A 50 4.52 16.31 4.85
N GLY A 51 5.13 16.16 6.02
CA GLY A 51 6.58 15.91 6.10
C GLY A 51 6.93 14.64 5.32
N THR A 52 7.65 14.78 4.20
CA THR A 52 8.17 13.61 3.47
C THR A 52 9.41 13.08 4.18
N MET A 53 9.61 11.77 4.14
CA MET A 53 10.83 11.12 4.62
C MET A 53 11.71 10.73 3.43
N ASP A 54 13.01 10.95 3.55
CA ASP A 54 13.95 10.39 2.58
C ASP A 54 14.05 8.86 2.72
N VAL A 55 14.56 8.21 1.70
CA VAL A 55 14.64 6.74 1.67
C VAL A 55 15.53 6.20 2.77
N ALA A 56 16.59 6.92 3.16
CA ALA A 56 17.49 6.49 4.23
C ALA A 56 16.78 6.52 5.59
N ALA A 57 16.01 7.57 5.88
CA ALA A 57 15.20 7.68 7.09
C ALA A 57 14.12 6.59 7.15
N ILE A 58 13.46 6.28 6.03
CA ILE A 58 12.49 5.16 5.96
C ILE A 58 13.20 3.83 6.24
N CYS A 59 14.36 3.58 5.63
CA CYS A 59 15.14 2.37 5.87
C CYS A 59 15.57 2.22 7.34
N ALA A 60 15.83 3.33 8.03
CA ALA A 60 16.29 3.35 9.41
C ALA A 60 15.20 3.03 10.44
N LEU A 61 13.92 3.06 10.07
CA LEU A 61 12.84 2.68 10.98
C LEU A 61 13.01 1.22 11.45
N PRO A 62 12.90 0.95 12.77
CA PRO A 62 13.17 -0.36 13.35
C PRO A 62 12.02 -1.38 13.12
N VAL A 63 11.53 -1.50 11.89
CA VAL A 63 10.41 -2.39 11.55
C VAL A 63 10.75 -3.85 11.84
N ALA A 64 12.01 -4.24 11.65
CA ALA A 64 12.47 -5.57 12.03
C ALA A 64 12.26 -5.88 13.52
N SER A 65 12.38 -4.85 14.38
CA SER A 65 12.25 -5.00 15.84
C SER A 65 10.80 -5.20 16.29
N ILE A 66 9.82 -4.72 15.54
CA ILE A 66 8.39 -4.93 15.82
C ILE A 66 7.82 -6.14 15.08
N SER A 67 8.55 -6.71 14.13
CA SER A 67 8.09 -7.84 13.34
C SER A 67 8.36 -9.17 14.04
N ALA A 68 7.37 -10.08 13.97
CA ALA A 68 7.54 -11.46 14.44
C ALA A 68 8.62 -12.20 13.59
N PRO A 69 9.24 -13.27 14.13
CA PRO A 69 10.22 -14.06 13.40
C PRO A 69 9.70 -14.61 12.06
N THR A 70 8.40 -14.93 12.00
CA THR A 70 7.69 -15.29 10.77
C THR A 70 6.59 -14.27 10.54
N SER A 71 6.75 -13.45 9.50
CA SER A 71 5.86 -12.31 9.25
C SER A 71 5.80 -11.91 7.77
N HIS A 72 4.75 -11.16 7.43
CA HIS A 72 4.48 -10.62 6.11
C HIS A 72 4.61 -9.08 6.13
N LEU A 73 5.11 -8.52 5.04
CA LEU A 73 5.14 -7.08 4.78
C LEU A 73 4.38 -6.78 3.50
N TYR A 74 3.48 -5.79 3.59
CA TYR A 74 2.84 -5.14 2.45
C TYR A 74 3.32 -3.69 2.41
N LEU A 75 4.04 -3.31 1.36
CA LEU A 75 4.67 -2.00 1.22
C LEU A 75 4.13 -1.29 -0.01
N TRP A 76 3.40 -0.19 0.19
CA TRP A 76 2.98 0.69 -0.88
C TRP A 76 4.18 1.41 -1.49
N VAL A 77 4.29 1.31 -2.82
CA VAL A 77 5.41 1.92 -3.57
C VAL A 77 4.89 2.52 -4.87
N PRO A 78 5.16 3.81 -5.12
CA PRO A 78 4.94 4.38 -6.44
C PRO A 78 5.80 3.69 -7.50
N ASN A 79 5.28 3.50 -8.71
CA ASN A 79 6.00 2.79 -9.78
C ASN A 79 7.42 3.32 -10.03
N ALA A 80 7.60 4.65 -9.93
CA ALA A 80 8.89 5.29 -10.15
C ALA A 80 9.93 5.02 -9.05
N LEU A 81 9.48 4.54 -7.87
CA LEU A 81 10.34 4.28 -6.70
C LEU A 81 10.42 2.79 -6.37
N LEU A 82 10.16 1.91 -7.37
CA LEU A 82 10.27 0.47 -7.17
C LEU A 82 11.64 0.02 -6.63
N PRO A 83 12.79 0.50 -7.15
CA PRO A 83 14.09 0.14 -6.60
C PRO A 83 14.26 0.55 -5.14
N GLU A 84 13.79 1.74 -4.77
CA GLU A 84 13.79 2.26 -3.40
C GLU A 84 12.88 1.42 -2.48
N GLY A 85 11.71 1.02 -2.97
CA GLY A 85 10.81 0.13 -2.24
C GLY A 85 11.43 -1.22 -1.93
N LEU A 86 12.13 -1.82 -2.88
CA LEU A 86 12.87 -3.07 -2.67
C LEU A 86 14.01 -2.89 -1.66
N ARG A 87 14.71 -1.76 -1.71
CA ARG A 87 15.76 -1.42 -0.73
C ARG A 87 15.19 -1.28 0.68
N VAL A 88 14.07 -0.57 0.84
CA VAL A 88 13.39 -0.43 2.15
C VAL A 88 12.95 -1.78 2.68
N MET A 89 12.34 -2.61 1.85
CA MET A 89 11.91 -3.96 2.23
C MET A 89 13.08 -4.81 2.74
N GLN A 90 14.21 -4.77 2.05
CA GLN A 90 15.42 -5.46 2.45
C GLN A 90 15.99 -4.91 3.78
N ALA A 91 16.04 -3.58 3.94
CA ALA A 91 16.52 -2.93 5.17
C ALA A 91 15.67 -3.32 6.39
N TRP A 92 14.37 -3.53 6.21
CA TRP A 92 13.46 -4.00 7.25
C TRP A 92 13.50 -5.52 7.49
N GLY A 93 14.39 -6.25 6.78
CA GLY A 93 14.63 -7.68 6.96
C GLY A 93 13.60 -8.58 6.31
N PHE A 94 12.94 -8.10 5.24
CA PHE A 94 11.99 -8.88 4.45
C PHE A 94 12.54 -9.21 3.06
N SER A 95 12.24 -10.41 2.58
CA SER A 95 12.56 -10.85 1.22
C SER A 95 11.34 -10.66 0.32
N TYR A 96 11.49 -9.93 -0.78
CA TYR A 96 10.46 -9.77 -1.79
C TYR A 96 10.01 -11.12 -2.36
N LYS A 97 8.70 -11.30 -2.55
CA LYS A 97 8.11 -12.53 -3.12
C LYS A 97 7.14 -12.25 -4.27
N SER A 98 6.36 -11.17 -4.16
CA SER A 98 5.33 -10.85 -5.13
C SER A 98 4.91 -9.38 -4.96
N ASN A 99 3.95 -8.93 -5.75
CA ASN A 99 3.29 -7.66 -5.55
C ASN A 99 1.79 -7.77 -5.85
N ILE A 100 1.01 -6.82 -5.34
CA ILE A 100 -0.36 -6.57 -5.78
C ILE A 100 -0.33 -5.27 -6.57
N VAL A 101 -0.94 -5.27 -7.76
CA VAL A 101 -1.07 -4.07 -8.59
C VAL A 101 -2.43 -3.45 -8.32
N TRP A 102 -2.43 -2.23 -7.77
CA TRP A 102 -3.66 -1.44 -7.68
C TRP A 102 -3.87 -0.65 -8.96
N HIS A 103 -4.95 -0.96 -9.68
CA HIS A 103 -5.38 -0.24 -10.87
C HIS A 103 -6.46 0.79 -10.49
N LYS A 104 -6.18 2.06 -10.79
CA LYS A 104 -7.06 3.19 -10.50
C LYS A 104 -8.08 3.35 -11.62
N LEU A 105 -9.34 3.11 -11.28
CA LEU A 105 -10.47 3.14 -12.23
C LEU A 105 -11.23 4.46 -12.15
N ARG A 106 -11.82 4.86 -13.26
CA ARG A 106 -12.84 5.92 -13.36
C ARG A 106 -14.23 5.35 -13.04
N LYS A 107 -15.24 6.24 -13.03
CA LYS A 107 -16.66 5.85 -12.85
C LYS A 107 -17.17 4.88 -13.91
N ASP A 108 -16.69 5.03 -15.13
CA ASP A 108 -17.04 4.21 -16.29
C ASP A 108 -16.28 2.87 -16.37
N GLY A 109 -15.45 2.55 -15.36
CA GLY A 109 -14.62 1.35 -15.33
C GLY A 109 -13.33 1.46 -16.14
N GLY A 110 -13.12 2.53 -16.90
CA GLY A 110 -11.88 2.76 -17.63
C GLY A 110 -10.73 3.18 -16.72
N SER A 111 -9.51 3.11 -17.24
CA SER A 111 -8.32 3.56 -16.51
C SER A 111 -8.36 5.05 -16.18
N ASP A 112 -7.94 5.46 -14.98
CA ASP A 112 -7.81 6.87 -14.62
C ASP A 112 -6.57 7.50 -15.27
N GLY A 113 -6.66 7.84 -16.55
CA GLY A 113 -5.58 8.43 -17.34
C GLY A 113 -5.21 9.88 -16.98
N ARG A 114 -5.70 10.43 -15.86
CA ARG A 114 -5.42 11.80 -15.40
C ARG A 114 -4.15 11.90 -14.56
N GLY A 115 -3.50 10.79 -14.26
CA GLY A 115 -2.20 10.78 -13.59
C GLY A 115 -1.10 11.41 -14.43
N VAL A 116 -0.12 12.04 -13.78
CA VAL A 116 1.08 12.59 -14.45
C VAL A 116 2.18 11.54 -14.43
N GLY A 117 2.97 11.50 -15.47
CA GLY A 117 4.16 10.68 -15.57
C GLY A 117 5.07 11.21 -16.65
N PHE A 118 6.39 11.10 -16.48
CA PHE A 118 7.37 11.58 -17.47
C PHE A 118 7.42 10.72 -18.73
N TYR A 119 7.17 9.42 -18.59
CA TYR A 119 7.20 8.47 -19.70
C TYR A 119 5.80 7.95 -20.00
N PHE A 120 5.12 7.40 -18.98
CA PHE A 120 3.76 6.90 -19.08
C PHE A 120 2.88 7.51 -18.00
N ARG A 121 1.59 7.69 -18.28
CA ARG A 121 0.63 8.12 -17.27
C ARG A 121 0.38 6.98 -16.29
N ASN A 122 0.70 7.20 -15.02
CA ASN A 122 0.55 6.19 -13.98
C ASN A 122 -0.92 6.00 -13.62
N VAL A 123 -1.48 4.87 -14.02
CA VAL A 123 -2.82 4.42 -13.65
C VAL A 123 -2.78 3.34 -12.57
N THR A 124 -1.59 2.93 -12.18
CA THR A 124 -1.36 1.87 -11.18
C THR A 124 -0.45 2.35 -10.05
N GLU A 125 -0.53 1.68 -8.91
CA GLU A 125 0.46 1.68 -7.85
C GLU A 125 0.74 0.24 -7.41
N LEU A 126 1.90 0.01 -6.80
CA LEU A 126 2.33 -1.31 -6.36
C LEU A 126 2.22 -1.44 -4.84
N VAL A 127 1.79 -2.61 -4.40
CA VAL A 127 1.97 -3.10 -3.03
C VAL A 127 2.95 -4.24 -3.09
N LEU A 128 4.19 -4.01 -2.71
CA LEU A 128 5.18 -5.08 -2.66
C LEU A 128 4.85 -6.03 -1.50
N PHE A 129 4.88 -7.32 -1.77
CA PHE A 129 4.70 -8.36 -0.77
C PHE A 129 6.05 -9.01 -0.44
N GLY A 130 6.43 -8.93 0.82
CA GLY A 130 7.64 -9.54 1.35
C GLY A 130 7.37 -10.47 2.52
N VAL A 131 8.27 -11.41 2.73
CA VAL A 131 8.20 -12.35 3.84
C VAL A 131 9.49 -12.34 4.65
N ARG A 132 9.35 -12.59 5.95
CA ARG A 132 10.45 -12.82 6.89
C ARG A 132 10.29 -14.20 7.51
N GLY A 133 11.42 -14.88 7.75
CA GLY A 133 11.44 -16.20 8.38
C GLY A 133 11.16 -17.37 7.42
N ARG A 134 11.15 -18.58 7.99
CA ARG A 134 10.91 -19.82 7.26
C ARG A 134 9.41 -20.12 7.19
N ASN A 135 8.98 -20.72 6.06
CA ASN A 135 7.59 -21.15 5.85
C ASN A 135 6.53 -20.03 6.02
N ALA A 136 6.90 -18.79 5.78
CA ALA A 136 6.03 -17.63 5.82
C ALA A 136 5.06 -17.61 4.60
N ARG A 137 4.22 -18.65 4.48
CA ARG A 137 3.22 -18.77 3.42
C ARG A 137 1.97 -17.99 3.79
N THR A 138 1.25 -17.49 2.79
CA THR A 138 -0.08 -16.92 2.98
C THR A 138 -1.04 -17.96 3.54
N SER A 139 -2.05 -17.49 4.27
CA SER A 139 -3.15 -18.34 4.76
C SER A 139 -3.90 -19.00 3.61
N GLN A 140 -4.55 -20.15 3.90
CA GLN A 140 -5.22 -20.96 2.87
C GLN A 140 -6.22 -20.18 2.02
N PRO A 141 -7.15 -19.38 2.58
CA PRO A 141 -8.09 -18.58 1.79
C PRO A 141 -7.40 -17.57 0.86
N GLY A 142 -6.26 -17.02 1.27
CA GLY A 142 -5.51 -16.06 0.48
C GLY A 142 -4.70 -16.65 -0.67
N ARG A 143 -4.52 -17.99 -0.74
CA ARG A 143 -3.73 -18.62 -1.82
C ARG A 143 -4.39 -18.57 -3.18
N THR A 144 -5.67 -18.32 -3.25
CA THR A 144 -6.42 -18.11 -4.49
C THR A 144 -6.55 -16.63 -4.85
N GLN A 145 -6.04 -15.73 -4.00
CA GLN A 145 -6.09 -14.30 -4.22
C GLN A 145 -5.20 -13.91 -5.40
N VAL A 146 -5.79 -13.29 -6.41
CA VAL A 146 -5.05 -12.72 -7.53
C VAL A 146 -4.30 -11.46 -7.08
N ASN A 147 -3.18 -11.18 -7.71
CA ASN A 147 -2.33 -10.03 -7.41
C ASN A 147 -2.78 -8.73 -8.11
N TYR A 148 -4.07 -8.54 -8.24
CA TYR A 148 -4.70 -7.40 -8.89
C TYR A 148 -5.83 -6.85 -8.04
N LEU A 149 -5.87 -5.51 -7.93
CA LEU A 149 -6.92 -4.78 -7.24
C LEU A 149 -7.39 -3.60 -8.11
N GLY A 150 -8.54 -3.73 -8.75
CA GLY A 150 -9.16 -2.65 -9.52
C GLY A 150 -10.18 -1.92 -8.66
N THR A 151 -9.94 -0.64 -8.31
CA THR A 151 -10.90 0.18 -7.59
C THR A 151 -10.93 1.61 -8.11
N ARG A 152 -12.03 2.31 -7.83
CA ARG A 152 -12.11 3.73 -8.11
C ARG A 152 -11.12 4.50 -7.24
N LYS A 153 -10.46 5.47 -7.87
CA LYS A 153 -9.60 6.42 -7.17
C LYS A 153 -10.43 7.12 -6.09
N ARG A 154 -9.85 7.24 -4.92
CA ARG A 154 -10.41 7.93 -3.77
C ARG A 154 -9.82 9.34 -3.64
N GLU A 155 -10.03 10.00 -2.53
CA GLU A 155 -9.41 11.28 -2.24
C GLU A 155 -7.86 11.20 -2.34
N HIS A 156 -7.22 12.35 -2.38
CA HIS A 156 -5.78 12.42 -2.60
C HIS A 156 -4.99 11.56 -1.60
N SER A 157 -4.12 10.71 -2.12
CA SER A 157 -3.25 9.78 -1.37
C SER A 157 -3.97 8.71 -0.53
N ARG A 158 -5.31 8.61 -0.55
CA ARG A 158 -6.00 7.53 0.15
C ARG A 158 -5.93 6.24 -0.64
N LYS A 159 -5.52 5.19 0.04
CA LYS A 159 -5.44 3.84 -0.50
C LYS A 159 -6.80 3.13 -0.41
N PRO A 160 -7.05 2.11 -1.24
CA PRO A 160 -8.31 1.37 -1.23
C PRO A 160 -8.46 0.51 0.02
N ASP A 161 -9.63 0.60 0.68
CA ASP A 161 -9.91 -0.20 1.88
C ASP A 161 -10.05 -1.69 1.57
N GLU A 162 -10.33 -2.04 0.31
CA GLU A 162 -10.40 -3.43 -0.16
C GLU A 162 -9.10 -4.19 0.04
N LEU A 163 -7.97 -3.48 0.08
CA LEU A 163 -6.67 -4.10 0.35
C LEU A 163 -6.60 -4.73 1.74
N TYR A 164 -7.24 -4.13 2.74
CA TYR A 164 -7.23 -4.70 4.10
C TYR A 164 -7.91 -6.06 4.14
N GLY A 165 -9.03 -6.24 3.43
CA GLY A 165 -9.68 -7.55 3.31
C GLY A 165 -8.78 -8.61 2.66
N ILE A 166 -8.00 -8.22 1.65
CA ILE A 166 -7.00 -9.10 1.02
C ILE A 166 -5.91 -9.47 2.03
N ILE A 167 -5.36 -8.48 2.73
CA ILE A 167 -4.30 -8.70 3.74
C ILE A 167 -4.81 -9.61 4.86
N GLU A 168 -6.00 -9.37 5.36
CA GLU A 168 -6.58 -10.13 6.47
C GLU A 168 -6.86 -11.59 6.10
N ALA A 169 -7.23 -11.85 4.85
CA ALA A 169 -7.38 -13.21 4.33
C ALA A 169 -6.02 -13.90 4.11
N CYS A 170 -5.01 -13.16 3.64
CA CYS A 170 -3.71 -13.71 3.29
C CYS A 170 -2.74 -13.86 4.46
N SER A 171 -2.88 -13.04 5.50
CA SER A 171 -1.88 -12.89 6.55
C SER A 171 -2.47 -13.01 7.95
N PRO A 172 -1.84 -13.80 8.84
CA PRO A 172 -2.30 -13.90 10.23
C PRO A 172 -1.97 -12.60 10.99
N GLY A 173 -2.79 -12.31 12.02
CA GLY A 173 -2.48 -11.28 13.01
C GLY A 173 -1.47 -11.76 14.08
N PRO A 174 -1.04 -10.86 14.98
CA PRO A 174 -1.45 -9.44 15.06
C PRO A 174 -0.91 -8.59 13.91
N ARG A 175 -1.59 -7.46 13.63
CA ARG A 175 -1.31 -6.58 12.48
C ARG A 175 -0.91 -5.18 12.92
N PHE A 176 0.04 -4.60 12.19
CA PHE A 176 0.54 -3.24 12.41
C PHE A 176 0.52 -2.45 11.10
N GLU A 177 0.03 -1.22 11.16
CA GLU A 177 0.06 -0.30 10.02
C GLU A 177 0.95 0.90 10.33
N LEU A 178 2.01 1.08 9.53
CA LEU A 178 2.87 2.26 9.57
C LEU A 178 2.33 3.34 8.63
N PHE A 179 2.47 4.59 9.04
CA PHE A 179 1.98 5.77 8.32
C PHE A 179 0.46 5.75 8.14
N ALA A 180 -0.23 5.20 9.14
CA ALA A 180 -1.67 5.00 9.12
C ALA A 180 -2.44 6.32 9.04
N ARG A 181 -3.62 6.25 8.43
CA ARG A 181 -4.62 7.32 8.45
C ARG A 181 -5.86 6.83 9.18
N GLY A 182 -5.97 7.21 10.44
CA GLY A 182 -7.03 6.80 11.33
C GLY A 182 -6.84 5.40 11.91
N ALA A 183 -7.64 5.10 12.94
CA ALA A 183 -7.67 3.81 13.59
C ALA A 183 -8.45 2.77 12.78
N ARG A 184 -8.09 1.49 12.95
CA ARG A 184 -8.78 0.36 12.33
C ARG A 184 -8.92 -0.79 13.34
N PRO A 185 -10.13 -1.35 13.53
CA PRO A 185 -10.32 -2.51 14.39
C PRO A 185 -9.40 -3.68 14.00
N GLY A 186 -8.72 -4.27 14.98
CA GLY A 186 -7.80 -5.40 14.77
C GLY A 186 -6.41 -5.03 14.23
N TRP A 187 -6.11 -3.71 14.16
CA TRP A 187 -4.81 -3.19 13.76
C TRP A 187 -4.24 -2.28 14.84
N THR A 188 -2.96 -2.42 15.13
CA THR A 188 -2.19 -1.39 15.79
C THR A 188 -1.71 -0.41 14.71
N VAL A 189 -1.82 0.88 14.97
CA VAL A 189 -1.55 1.92 13.96
C VAL A 189 -0.50 2.89 14.48
N TRP A 190 0.34 3.41 13.55
CA TRP A 190 1.34 4.43 13.81
C TRP A 190 1.46 5.36 12.61
N GLY A 191 1.54 6.67 12.87
CA GLY A 191 1.68 7.72 11.87
C GLY A 191 1.08 9.04 12.34
N ASP A 192 1.40 10.13 11.66
CA ASP A 192 0.94 11.49 11.98
C ASP A 192 -0.60 11.64 11.95
N GLN A 193 -1.28 10.78 11.20
CA GLN A 193 -2.74 10.77 11.04
C GLN A 193 -3.37 9.50 11.62
N ALA A 194 -2.67 8.80 12.51
CA ALA A 194 -3.16 7.58 13.15
C ALA A 194 -4.23 7.84 14.22
N ALA A 195 -4.42 9.09 14.65
CA ALA A 195 -5.47 9.46 15.58
C ALA A 195 -6.86 9.09 15.05
N GLY A 196 -7.75 8.65 15.95
CA GLY A 196 -9.07 8.14 15.60
C GLY A 196 -10.07 9.19 15.09
N ASP A 197 -9.68 10.46 15.08
CA ASP A 197 -10.49 11.61 14.65
C ASP A 197 -10.29 11.98 13.16
N TYR A 198 -9.49 11.20 12.41
CA TYR A 198 -9.34 11.44 10.99
C TYR A 198 -10.62 11.11 10.24
N GLU A 199 -11.28 12.14 9.73
CA GLU A 199 -12.44 12.01 8.84
C GLU A 199 -12.06 12.34 7.38
N PRO A 200 -12.45 11.48 6.42
CA PRO A 200 -12.23 11.75 5.00
C PRO A 200 -13.05 12.99 4.57
N THR A 201 -12.41 13.95 3.92
CA THR A 201 -13.06 15.18 3.44
C THR A 201 -13.87 14.98 2.16
N TRP A 202 -13.83 13.81 1.54
CA TRP A 202 -14.43 13.56 0.23
C TRP A 202 -15.75 12.79 0.32
N ARG A 203 -16.86 13.46 -0.05
CA ARG A 203 -18.23 12.91 -0.01
C ARG A 203 -18.45 11.67 -0.88
N THR A 204 -17.64 11.43 -1.93
CA THR A 204 -17.74 10.23 -2.79
C THR A 204 -17.32 8.94 -2.10
N TYR A 205 -16.81 9.03 -0.90
CA TYR A 205 -16.34 7.90 -0.12
C TYR A 205 -17.46 6.95 0.30
N GLY A 206 -18.64 7.47 0.60
CA GLY A 206 -19.81 6.68 0.96
C GLY A 206 -20.38 5.81 -0.16
N HIS A 207 -20.03 6.09 -1.41
CA HIS A 207 -20.54 5.36 -2.56
C HIS A 207 -19.81 4.03 -2.88
N ASN A 208 -18.73 3.71 -2.15
CA ASN A 208 -18.05 2.41 -2.24
C ASN A 208 -18.34 1.51 -1.02
N SER A 209 -19.46 1.75 -0.32
CA SER A 209 -19.92 0.89 0.76
C SER A 209 -20.33 -0.50 0.22
N ALA A 210 -20.43 -1.49 1.12
CA ALA A 210 -20.81 -2.86 0.79
C ALA A 210 -22.15 -2.98 0.01
N ALA A 211 -23.00 -1.95 0.04
CA ALA A 211 -24.25 -1.87 -0.70
C ALA A 211 -24.05 -1.69 -2.23
N GLU A 212 -22.99 -1.00 -2.68
CA GLU A 212 -22.68 -0.90 -4.11
C GLU A 212 -22.04 -2.19 -4.67
N ARG A 213 -21.35 -2.97 -3.84
CA ARG A 213 -20.85 -4.28 -4.26
C ARG A 213 -21.95 -5.25 -4.70
N LYS A 214 -23.18 -5.07 -4.22
CA LYS A 214 -24.35 -5.87 -4.63
C LYS A 214 -24.95 -5.42 -5.97
N ARG A 215 -24.60 -4.25 -6.50
CA ARG A 215 -25.14 -3.69 -7.74
C ARG A 215 -24.17 -3.72 -8.93
N ASN A 216 -22.93 -4.09 -8.73
CA ASN A 216 -22.00 -4.24 -9.84
C ASN A 216 -22.10 -5.66 -10.37
N PRO A 217 -22.64 -5.87 -11.58
CA PRO A 217 -22.56 -7.15 -12.24
C PRO A 217 -21.10 -7.50 -12.50
N THR A 218 -20.83 -8.78 -12.53
CA THR A 218 -19.58 -9.44 -12.92
C THR A 218 -18.79 -8.59 -13.93
N PRO A 219 -17.47 -8.37 -13.75
CA PRO A 219 -16.67 -7.66 -14.74
C PRO A 219 -16.88 -8.29 -16.11
N PRO A 220 -16.97 -7.50 -17.18
CA PRO A 220 -17.15 -8.03 -18.52
C PRO A 220 -16.05 -9.05 -18.81
N SER A 221 -16.44 -10.17 -19.39
CA SER A 221 -15.53 -11.20 -19.87
C SER A 221 -14.39 -10.55 -20.66
N PRO A 222 -13.15 -11.00 -20.52
CA PRO A 222 -12.03 -10.47 -21.29
C PRO A 222 -12.40 -10.53 -22.77
N PRO A 223 -12.00 -9.53 -23.60
CA PRO A 223 -12.31 -9.49 -25.00
C PRO A 223 -11.84 -10.78 -25.68
N ALA A 224 -12.62 -11.29 -26.64
CA ALA A 224 -12.45 -12.60 -27.27
C ALA A 224 -11.05 -12.90 -27.82
N HIS A 225 -10.27 -11.86 -28.16
CA HIS A 225 -8.88 -12.03 -28.61
C HIS A 225 -7.92 -12.55 -27.49
N PHE A 226 -8.31 -12.44 -26.22
CA PHE A 226 -7.53 -12.99 -25.09
C PHE A 226 -7.79 -14.49 -24.88
N LEU A 227 -8.92 -15.01 -25.36
CA LEU A 227 -9.26 -16.44 -25.30
C LEU A 227 -8.61 -17.23 -26.42
N ALA A 228 -8.40 -16.62 -27.59
CA ALA A 228 -7.77 -17.27 -28.75
C ALA A 228 -6.29 -17.63 -28.53
N LEU A 229 -5.59 -16.99 -27.58
CA LEU A 229 -4.20 -17.32 -27.24
C LEU A 229 -4.07 -18.56 -26.33
N ARG A 230 -5.16 -19.08 -25.78
CA ARG A 230 -5.13 -20.28 -24.93
C ARG A 230 -5.39 -21.57 -25.71
N GLU A 231 -6.06 -21.49 -26.84
CA GLU A 231 -6.38 -22.67 -27.66
C GLU A 231 -5.29 -23.01 -28.70
N GLY A 232 -4.29 -22.13 -28.90
CA GLY A 232 -3.19 -22.33 -29.84
C GLY A 232 -1.93 -23.00 -29.27
N LEU A 233 -1.91 -23.45 -28.01
CA LEU A 233 -0.75 -24.09 -27.37
C LEU A 233 -1.00 -25.54 -26.95
N GLY A 234 -1.97 -26.20 -27.55
CA GLY A 234 -2.22 -27.62 -27.37
C GLY A 234 -2.13 -28.33 -28.71
N GLU A 235 -1.02 -28.93 -29.00
CA GLU A 235 -0.68 -29.97 -29.98
C GLU A 235 0.59 -29.59 -30.76
N GLY A 236 1.70 -30.18 -30.30
CA GLY A 236 3.00 -30.12 -30.98
C GLY A 236 4.10 -30.68 -30.07
#